data_cb01b8ab738051c3d0c0a19a328267a8
#
_entry.id   cb01b8ab738051c3d0c0a19a328267a8
#
_cell.length_a   1.000
_cell.length_b   1.000
_cell.length_c   1.000
_cell.angle_alpha   90.00
_cell.angle_beta   90.00
_cell.angle_gamma   90.00
#
_symmetry.space_group_name_H-M   'P 1'
#
loop_
_entity.id
_entity.type
_entity.pdbx_description
1 polymer ?
#
loop_
_entity_poly.entity_id
_entity_poly.type
_entity_poly.pdbx_seq_one_letter_code
_entity_poly.pdbx_strand_id
1 'polypeptide(L)'
;MAVITTDILLEGVRRDDVFEWLADPAHHEALLQGAFEAVQKVDERSYELKLRSKPVSRPLRYTVERRDDSHGGRRILCRTEGKRIGGSLHYSLRTMKPSTNTLLTVHLDYEPGRLLGKLLDQATLRKDIAAALQAICDNAGRVIPRA
;
A
#
# COMPACT_ATOMS: atom_id res chain seq x y z
N MET A 1 17.31 -6.00 -2.32
CA MET A 1 15.86 -5.77 -2.28
C MET A 1 15.42 -5.55 -0.85
N ALA A 2 14.61 -4.57 -0.62
CA ALA A 2 14.08 -4.26 0.71
C ALA A 2 12.59 -4.60 0.77
N VAL A 3 12.15 -5.05 1.94
CA VAL A 3 10.75 -5.45 2.15
C VAL A 3 10.22 -4.75 3.39
N ILE A 4 9.04 -4.16 3.27
CA ILE A 4 8.30 -3.59 4.40
C ILE A 4 6.89 -4.16 4.38
N THR A 5 6.43 -4.62 5.53
CA THR A 5 5.11 -5.21 5.69
C THR A 5 4.42 -4.57 6.90
N THR A 6 3.14 -4.24 6.74
CA THR A 6 2.32 -3.77 7.84
C THR A 6 0.92 -4.37 7.67
N ASP A 7 0.18 -4.51 8.76
CA ASP A 7 -1.16 -5.10 8.69
C ASP A 7 -2.15 -4.40 9.61
N ILE A 8 -3.43 -4.70 9.39
CA ILE A 8 -4.53 -4.23 10.21
C ILE A 8 -5.64 -5.29 10.22
N LEU A 9 -6.26 -5.48 11.37
CA LEU A 9 -7.45 -6.31 11.48
C LEU A 9 -8.68 -5.46 11.15
N LEU A 10 -9.42 -5.89 10.12
CA LEU A 10 -10.66 -5.26 9.71
C LEU A 10 -11.82 -6.05 10.32
N GLU A 11 -12.39 -5.52 11.39
CA GLU A 11 -13.48 -6.16 12.08
C GLU A 11 -14.81 -5.88 11.37
N GLY A 12 -15.64 -6.91 11.27
CA GLY A 12 -16.99 -6.76 10.71
C GLY A 12 -17.05 -6.64 9.21
N VAL A 13 -16.01 -7.04 8.50
CA VAL A 13 -16.01 -7.08 7.04
C VAL A 13 -15.36 -8.37 6.54
N ARG A 14 -16.04 -9.04 5.62
CA ARG A 14 -15.58 -10.34 5.07
C ARG A 14 -14.47 -10.13 4.05
N ARG A 15 -13.59 -11.12 3.95
CA ARG A 15 -12.45 -11.10 3.03
C ARG A 15 -12.84 -10.78 1.59
N ASP A 16 -13.89 -11.42 1.08
CA ASP A 16 -14.29 -11.20 -0.31
C ASP A 16 -14.84 -9.81 -0.53
N ASP A 17 -15.50 -9.22 0.47
CA ASP A 17 -16.00 -7.85 0.38
C ASP A 17 -14.85 -6.84 0.37
N VAL A 18 -13.83 -7.07 1.19
CA VAL A 18 -12.62 -6.25 1.18
C VAL A 18 -11.91 -6.38 -0.17
N PHE A 19 -11.82 -7.60 -0.69
CA PHE A 19 -11.18 -7.87 -1.97
C PHE A 19 -11.86 -7.11 -3.11
N GLU A 20 -13.19 -7.18 -3.20
CA GLU A 20 -13.94 -6.47 -4.24
C GLU A 20 -13.80 -4.95 -4.10
N TRP A 21 -13.79 -4.45 -2.88
CA TRP A 21 -13.58 -3.02 -2.65
C TRP A 21 -12.19 -2.58 -3.12
N LEU A 22 -11.15 -3.33 -2.76
CA LEU A 22 -9.78 -3.04 -3.16
C LEU A 22 -9.52 -3.24 -4.65
N ALA A 23 -10.31 -4.08 -5.31
CA ALA A 23 -10.16 -4.34 -6.74
C ALA A 23 -10.55 -3.14 -7.60
N ASP A 24 -11.33 -2.21 -7.06
CA ASP A 24 -11.70 -0.98 -7.78
C ASP A 24 -10.59 0.07 -7.60
N PRO A 25 -9.85 0.41 -8.67
CA PRO A 25 -8.77 1.39 -8.55
C PRO A 25 -9.22 2.76 -8.03
N ALA A 26 -10.46 3.15 -8.27
CA ALA A 26 -10.98 4.43 -7.80
C ALA A 26 -11.02 4.54 -6.28
N HIS A 27 -11.19 3.40 -5.58
CA HIS A 27 -11.19 3.38 -4.12
C HIS A 27 -9.82 3.65 -3.51
N HIS A 28 -8.74 3.46 -4.27
CA HIS A 28 -7.39 3.64 -3.75
C HIS A 28 -7.07 5.09 -3.42
N GLU A 29 -7.78 6.05 -4.01
CA GLU A 29 -7.61 7.45 -3.63
C GLU A 29 -7.86 7.65 -2.14
N ALA A 30 -8.93 7.06 -1.62
CA ALA A 30 -9.25 7.13 -0.19
C ALA A 30 -8.21 6.45 0.69
N LEU A 31 -7.58 5.37 0.21
CA LEU A 31 -6.51 4.70 0.93
C LEU A 31 -5.24 5.56 1.00
N LEU A 32 -4.95 6.28 -0.07
CA LEU A 32 -3.70 7.02 -0.22
C LEU A 32 -3.74 8.42 0.40
N GLN A 33 -4.94 9.00 0.54
CA GLN A 33 -5.10 10.34 1.10
C GLN A 33 -4.57 10.42 2.54
N GLY A 34 -3.72 11.41 2.79
CA GLY A 34 -3.10 11.58 4.10
C GLY A 34 -1.92 10.66 4.37
N ALA A 35 -1.81 9.52 3.67
CA ALA A 35 -0.65 8.64 3.75
C ALA A 35 0.57 9.24 3.04
N PHE A 36 0.31 10.07 2.03
CA PHE A 36 1.33 10.75 1.25
C PHE A 36 1.11 12.27 1.33
N GLU A 37 2.17 13.02 1.10
CA GLU A 37 2.10 14.48 1.13
C GLU A 37 1.18 15.04 0.04
N ALA A 38 1.17 14.38 -1.13
CA ALA A 38 0.29 14.74 -2.22
C ALA A 38 -0.20 13.47 -2.92
N VAL A 39 -1.46 13.50 -3.35
CA VAL A 39 -2.11 12.41 -4.08
C VAL A 39 -2.88 13.02 -5.24
N GLN A 40 -2.56 12.61 -6.47
CA GLN A 40 -3.25 13.09 -7.66
C GLN A 40 -3.53 11.94 -8.60
N LYS A 41 -4.81 11.72 -8.92
CA LYS A 41 -5.20 10.71 -9.88
C LYS A 41 -4.80 11.17 -11.28
N VAL A 42 -4.10 10.31 -12.04
CA VAL A 42 -3.64 10.63 -13.40
C VAL A 42 -4.37 9.83 -14.47
N ASP A 43 -4.86 8.65 -14.15
CA ASP A 43 -5.73 7.86 -15.05
C ASP A 43 -6.58 6.91 -14.20
N GLU A 44 -7.29 5.98 -14.85
CA GLU A 44 -8.22 5.08 -14.16
C GLU A 44 -7.54 4.19 -13.11
N ARG A 45 -6.25 3.92 -13.26
CA ARG A 45 -5.52 2.96 -12.42
C ARG A 45 -4.32 3.56 -11.69
N SER A 46 -3.95 4.80 -12.00
CA SER A 46 -2.67 5.35 -11.55
C SER A 46 -2.82 6.66 -10.79
N TYR A 47 -1.93 6.86 -9.86
CA TYR A 47 -1.84 8.05 -9.02
C TYR A 47 -0.41 8.53 -8.98
N GLU A 48 -0.24 9.85 -9.06
CA GLU A 48 1.03 10.50 -8.74
C GLU A 48 1.03 10.85 -7.26
N LEU A 49 2.05 10.39 -6.55
CA LEU A 49 2.17 10.55 -5.12
C LEU A 49 3.47 11.27 -4.77
N LYS A 50 3.49 11.89 -3.59
CA LYS A 50 4.73 12.37 -2.98
C LYS A 50 4.88 11.76 -1.61
N LEU A 51 5.91 10.95 -1.45
CA LEU A 51 6.26 10.38 -0.15
C LEU A 51 6.91 11.47 0.70
N ARG A 52 6.37 11.68 1.91
CA ARG A 52 6.98 12.62 2.86
C ARG A 52 8.37 12.15 3.23
N SER A 53 9.35 12.99 2.95
CA SER A 53 10.74 12.75 3.32
C SER A 53 11.46 14.09 3.41
N LYS A 54 12.64 14.08 4.00
CA LYS A 54 13.46 15.30 4.15
C LYS A 54 14.79 15.09 3.45
N PRO A 55 15.36 16.14 2.86
CA PRO A 55 14.89 17.54 2.82
C PRO A 55 13.76 17.79 1.82
N VAL A 56 13.51 16.87 0.88
CA VAL A 56 12.51 17.03 -0.17
C VAL A 56 11.67 15.78 -0.29
N SER A 57 10.36 15.95 -0.40
CA SER A 57 9.44 14.84 -0.63
C SER A 57 9.76 14.12 -1.94
N ARG A 58 9.56 12.80 -1.97
CA ARG A 58 9.92 11.96 -3.11
C ARG A 58 8.71 11.66 -3.98
N PRO A 59 8.78 11.99 -5.28
CA PRO A 59 7.69 11.63 -6.19
C PRO A 59 7.71 10.15 -6.51
N LEU A 60 6.54 9.57 -6.66
CA LEU A 60 6.39 8.21 -7.15
C LEU A 60 5.05 8.05 -7.87
N ARG A 61 4.99 7.08 -8.78
CA ARG A 61 3.75 6.67 -9.41
C ARG A 61 3.29 5.37 -8.81
N TYR A 62 2.01 5.30 -8.48
CA TYR A 62 1.33 4.15 -7.92
C TYR A 62 0.29 3.67 -8.92
N THR A 63 0.36 2.41 -9.34
CA THR A 63 -0.56 1.85 -10.32
C THR A 63 -1.21 0.59 -9.75
N VAL A 64 -2.53 0.51 -9.79
CA VAL A 64 -3.27 -0.70 -9.45
C VAL A 64 -3.25 -1.58 -10.69
N GLU A 65 -2.52 -2.70 -10.65
CA GLU A 65 -2.31 -3.53 -11.83
C GLU A 65 -3.40 -4.57 -12.04
N ARG A 66 -3.63 -5.43 -11.05
CA ARG A 66 -4.59 -6.51 -11.22
C ARG A 66 -4.96 -7.16 -9.89
N ARG A 67 -6.07 -7.88 -9.91
CA ARG A 67 -6.48 -8.76 -8.84
C ARG A 67 -5.85 -10.14 -9.05
N ASP A 68 -5.52 -10.81 -7.97
CA ASP A 68 -4.95 -12.16 -7.99
C ASP A 68 -5.67 -13.00 -6.95
N ASP A 69 -6.52 -13.92 -7.42
CA ASP A 69 -7.25 -14.86 -6.58
C ASP A 69 -6.80 -16.31 -6.79
N SER A 70 -5.62 -16.49 -7.37
CA SER A 70 -5.05 -17.80 -7.60
C SER A 70 -4.74 -18.53 -6.28
N HIS A 71 -4.80 -19.85 -6.32
CA HIS A 71 -4.46 -20.73 -5.18
C HIS A 71 -5.27 -20.44 -3.90
N GLY A 72 -6.50 -19.96 -4.05
CA GLY A 72 -7.37 -19.64 -2.92
C GLY A 72 -7.02 -18.35 -2.20
N GLY A 73 -6.00 -17.64 -2.65
CA GLY A 73 -5.61 -16.34 -2.08
C GLY A 73 -6.49 -15.20 -2.55
N ARG A 74 -6.35 -14.07 -1.89
CA ARG A 74 -7.00 -12.82 -2.30
C ARG A 74 -5.96 -11.72 -2.18
N ARG A 75 -5.47 -11.24 -3.33
CA ARG A 75 -4.47 -10.17 -3.37
C ARG A 75 -4.82 -9.15 -4.44
N ILE A 76 -4.47 -7.91 -4.17
CA ILE A 76 -4.49 -6.85 -5.17
C ILE A 76 -3.04 -6.46 -5.41
N LEU A 77 -2.61 -6.53 -6.67
CA LEU A 77 -1.23 -6.28 -7.06
C LEU A 77 -1.12 -4.87 -7.63
N CYS A 78 -0.17 -4.12 -7.08
CA CYS A 78 0.13 -2.76 -7.49
C CYS A 78 1.61 -2.64 -7.80
N ARG A 79 1.97 -1.58 -8.53
CA ARG A 79 3.35 -1.27 -8.85
C ARG A 79 3.65 0.16 -8.43
N THR A 80 4.83 0.37 -7.87
CA THR A 80 5.35 1.70 -7.60
C THR A 80 6.52 1.98 -8.54
N GLU A 81 6.58 3.20 -9.06
CA GLU A 81 7.66 3.66 -9.91
C GLU A 81 8.19 4.96 -9.33
N GLY A 82 9.47 4.98 -9.02
CA GLY A 82 10.11 6.16 -8.46
C GLY A 82 11.55 5.85 -8.09
N LYS A 83 12.32 6.88 -7.88
CA LYS A 83 13.73 6.73 -7.55
C LYS A 83 13.87 6.14 -6.15
N ARG A 84 14.45 4.94 -6.04
CA ARG A 84 14.71 4.22 -4.79
C ARG A 84 13.49 3.66 -4.07
N ILE A 85 12.30 3.81 -4.67
CA ILE A 85 11.07 3.29 -4.10
C ILE A 85 10.26 2.53 -5.13
N GLY A 86 10.85 2.23 -6.27
CA GLY A 86 10.21 1.44 -7.30
C GLY A 86 10.15 -0.03 -6.92
N GLY A 87 9.01 -0.66 -7.15
CA GLY A 87 8.83 -2.06 -6.87
C GLY A 87 7.39 -2.53 -6.93
N SER A 88 7.08 -3.55 -6.15
CA SER A 88 5.77 -4.18 -6.11
C SER A 88 5.12 -3.98 -4.75
N LEU A 89 3.93 -3.43 -4.75
CA LEU A 89 3.12 -3.32 -3.55
C LEU A 89 1.90 -4.22 -3.72
N HIS A 90 1.59 -5.03 -2.71
CA HIS A 90 0.36 -5.80 -2.79
C HIS A 90 -0.39 -5.78 -1.46
N TYR A 91 -1.70 -5.94 -1.60
CA TYR A 91 -2.63 -6.09 -0.48
C TYR A 91 -3.01 -7.56 -0.43
N SER A 92 -2.74 -8.22 0.69
CA SER A 92 -3.10 -9.62 0.92
C SER A 92 -4.19 -9.68 1.97
N LEU A 93 -5.16 -10.56 1.76
CA LEU A 93 -6.31 -10.69 2.64
C LEU A 93 -6.41 -12.10 3.18
N ARG A 94 -6.63 -12.21 4.48
CA ARG A 94 -6.82 -13.49 5.16
C ARG A 94 -8.04 -13.43 6.07
N THR A 95 -8.87 -14.47 5.98
CA THR A 95 -10.01 -14.62 6.89
C THR A 95 -9.51 -14.93 8.29
N MET A 96 -10.04 -14.21 9.26
CA MET A 96 -9.74 -14.43 10.67
C MET A 96 -10.97 -14.95 11.38
N LYS A 97 -10.82 -15.33 12.64
CA LYS A 97 -11.95 -15.75 13.47
C LYS A 97 -12.49 -14.55 14.26
N PRO A 98 -13.80 -14.31 14.26
CA PRO A 98 -14.80 -14.96 13.41
C PRO A 98 -14.62 -14.64 11.92
N SER A 99 -15.25 -15.39 11.03
CA SER A 99 -15.08 -15.24 9.57
C SER A 99 -15.56 -13.88 9.02
N THR A 100 -16.19 -13.06 9.85
CA THR A 100 -16.56 -11.68 9.53
C THR A 100 -15.41 -10.70 9.75
N ASN A 101 -14.24 -11.19 10.15
CA ASN A 101 -13.04 -10.36 10.31
C ASN A 101 -12.02 -10.72 9.24
N THR A 102 -11.28 -9.74 8.78
CA THR A 102 -10.26 -9.91 7.75
C THR A 102 -8.96 -9.26 8.20
N LEU A 103 -7.86 -9.98 8.06
CA LEU A 103 -6.53 -9.39 8.22
C LEU A 103 -6.05 -8.88 6.87
N LEU A 104 -5.86 -7.59 6.79
CA LEU A 104 -5.28 -6.93 5.61
C LEU A 104 -3.80 -6.72 5.86
N THR A 105 -2.97 -7.24 4.96
CA THR A 105 -1.53 -7.02 5.00
C THR A 105 -1.11 -6.22 3.77
N VAL A 106 -0.39 -5.13 3.98
CA VAL A 106 0.20 -4.34 2.91
C VAL A 106 1.69 -4.64 2.87
N HIS A 107 2.16 -5.08 1.73
CA HIS A 107 3.51 -5.56 1.53
C HIS A 107 4.16 -4.79 0.39
N LEU A 108 5.32 -4.19 0.63
CA LEU A 108 6.10 -3.50 -0.39
C LEU A 108 7.48 -4.12 -0.52
N ASP A 109 7.78 -4.60 -1.74
CA ASP A 109 9.14 -4.96 -2.16
C ASP A 109 9.66 -3.81 -3.00
N TYR A 110 10.80 -3.24 -2.63
CA TYR A 110 11.35 -2.11 -3.36
C TYR A 110 12.87 -2.19 -3.46
N GLU A 111 13.41 -1.52 -4.48
CA GLU A 111 14.84 -1.40 -4.68
C GLU A 111 15.31 -0.03 -4.16
N PRO A 112 15.99 0.00 -3.01
CA PRO A 112 16.44 1.28 -2.46
C PRO A 112 17.61 1.90 -3.23
N GLY A 113 18.17 1.15 -4.20
CA GLY A 113 19.33 1.57 -4.94
C GLY A 113 20.61 1.45 -4.14
N ARG A 114 21.73 1.61 -4.83
CA ARG A 114 23.03 1.63 -4.17
C ARG A 114 23.34 3.05 -3.71
N LEU A 115 23.26 3.26 -2.42
CA LEU A 115 23.71 4.49 -1.81
C LEU A 115 25.13 4.27 -1.32
N LEU A 116 26.09 4.81 -2.05
CA LEU A 116 27.47 4.82 -1.63
C LEU A 116 27.57 5.51 -0.27
N GLY A 117 27.80 4.70 0.78
CA GLY A 117 28.20 5.20 2.08
C GLY A 117 27.12 5.83 2.96
N LYS A 118 25.82 5.65 2.69
CA LYS A 118 24.79 6.32 3.49
C LYS A 118 23.73 5.36 4.02
N LEU A 119 24.11 4.55 5.01
CA LEU A 119 23.17 3.70 5.74
C LEU A 119 22.04 4.51 6.37
N LEU A 120 22.33 5.75 6.80
CA LEU A 120 21.33 6.64 7.40
C LEU A 120 20.23 6.99 6.44
N ASP A 121 20.55 7.23 5.16
CA ASP A 121 19.53 7.56 4.15
C ASP A 121 18.60 6.37 3.88
N GLN A 122 19.15 5.14 3.89
CA GLN A 122 18.34 3.94 3.73
C GLN A 122 17.40 3.72 4.92
N ALA A 123 17.91 3.94 6.13
CA ALA A 123 17.10 3.81 7.34
C ALA A 123 15.99 4.87 7.38
N THR A 124 16.28 6.09 6.97
CA THR A 124 15.30 7.18 6.90
C THR A 124 14.25 6.88 5.84
N LEU A 125 14.66 6.43 4.66
CA LEU A 125 13.72 6.05 3.60
C LEU A 125 12.80 4.92 4.06
N ARG A 126 13.36 3.90 4.70
CA ARG A 126 12.59 2.78 5.23
C ARG A 126 11.55 3.27 6.25
N LYS A 127 11.93 4.17 7.13
CA LYS A 127 11.04 4.75 8.14
C LYS A 127 9.89 5.53 7.48
N ASP A 128 10.21 6.33 6.46
CA ASP A 128 9.21 7.13 5.75
C ASP A 128 8.21 6.23 5.02
N ILE A 129 8.70 5.18 4.36
CA ILE A 129 7.84 4.21 3.68
C ILE A 129 6.96 3.48 4.70
N ALA A 130 7.55 3.02 5.81
CA ALA A 130 6.79 2.31 6.84
C ALA A 130 5.66 3.18 7.39
N ALA A 131 5.90 4.47 7.59
CA ALA A 131 4.88 5.40 8.05
C ALA A 131 3.75 5.55 7.02
N ALA A 132 4.09 5.60 5.74
CA ALA A 132 3.09 5.67 4.67
C ALA A 132 2.24 4.41 4.61
N LEU A 133 2.85 3.23 4.71
CA LEU A 133 2.12 1.95 4.70
C LEU A 133 1.20 1.83 5.92
N GLN A 134 1.67 2.27 7.09
CA GLN A 134 0.84 2.27 8.30
C GLN A 134 -0.37 3.19 8.11
N ALA A 135 -0.18 4.36 7.52
CA ALA A 135 -1.28 5.28 7.23
C ALA A 135 -2.27 4.68 6.23
N ILE A 136 -1.80 3.93 5.23
CA ILE A 136 -2.69 3.20 4.31
C ILE A 136 -3.55 2.20 5.09
N CYS A 137 -2.96 1.44 6.01
CA CYS A 137 -3.69 0.50 6.85
C CYS A 137 -4.73 1.21 7.71
N ASP A 138 -4.36 2.32 8.35
CA ASP A 138 -5.29 3.09 9.17
C ASP A 138 -6.44 3.63 8.33
N ASN A 139 -6.16 4.10 7.12
CA ASN A 139 -7.19 4.55 6.18
C ASN A 139 -8.12 3.40 5.80
N ALA A 140 -7.58 2.21 5.52
CA ALA A 140 -8.38 1.04 5.19
C ALA A 140 -9.38 0.73 6.30
N GLY A 141 -8.94 0.83 7.56
CA GLY A 141 -9.81 0.62 8.71
C GLY A 141 -10.96 1.60 8.81
N ARG A 142 -10.81 2.82 8.24
CA ARG A 142 -11.83 3.86 8.27
C ARG A 142 -12.73 3.87 7.04
N VAL A 143 -12.17 3.58 5.85
CA VAL A 143 -12.90 3.80 4.60
C VAL A 143 -13.53 2.56 4.00
N ILE A 144 -13.05 1.35 4.33
CA ILE A 144 -13.66 0.12 3.82
C ILE A 144 -14.99 -0.10 4.56
N PRO A 145 -16.12 -0.18 3.84
CA PRO A 145 -17.43 -0.28 4.49
C PRO A 145 -17.58 -1.56 5.31
N ARG A 146 -18.22 -1.45 6.46
CA ARG A 146 -18.61 -2.61 7.26
C ARG A 146 -19.93 -3.18 6.76
N ALA A 147 -20.05 -4.48 6.88
CA ALA A 147 -21.29 -5.17 6.53
C ALA A 147 -22.38 -4.90 7.57
#